data_e7f5a2f66a61f4c715c2b584b87e55fd
#
_entry.id   e7f5a2f66a61f4c715c2b584b87e55fd
#
_cell.length_a   1.000
_cell.length_b   1.000
_cell.length_c   1.000
_cell.angle_alpha   90.00
_cell.angle_beta   90.00
_cell.angle_gamma   90.00
#
_symmetry.space_group_name_H-M   'P 1'
#
loop_
_entity.id
_entity.type
_entity.pdbx_description
1 polymer ?
#
loop_
_entity_poly.entity_id
_entity_poly.type
_entity_poly.pdbx_seq_one_letter_code
_entity_poly.pdbx_strand_id
1 'polypeptide(L)'
;MGISAFIPVKKFSDSKARLKSILHPKEREQLASKMAKKSINALKDSNIFDSITLVTNDPDLHIEGTESFLSDSPLNKCLDEAIQFSKPQDIIFIMHADLPTINMLDLQKFKSSFNNDVINIVSDTQEKGTNCLMFHSSMGFDLKFGIDSYQLFLDEFSSNNYAYQNIKIAALKDD
;
A
#
# COMPACT_ATOMS: atom_id res chain seq x y z
N MET A 1 1.47 20.06 5.56
CA MET A 1 0.60 18.87 5.43
C MET A 1 1.51 17.67 5.20
N GLY A 2 1.65 16.83 6.24
CA GLY A 2 2.56 15.69 6.22
C GLY A 2 1.87 14.45 5.62
N ILE A 3 2.65 13.56 4.99
CA ILE A 3 2.16 12.31 4.40
C ILE A 3 2.89 11.13 5.03
N SER A 4 2.14 10.23 5.67
CA SER A 4 2.66 9.00 6.24
C SER A 4 2.28 7.80 5.36
N ALA A 5 3.29 7.05 4.90
CA ALA A 5 3.09 5.86 4.07
C ALA A 5 3.11 4.58 4.90
N PHE A 6 2.17 3.68 4.65
CA PHE A 6 2.07 2.35 5.26
C PHE A 6 2.12 1.28 4.17
N ILE A 7 3.13 0.43 4.23
CA ILE A 7 3.43 -0.55 3.18
C ILE A 7 3.36 -1.95 3.78
N PRO A 8 2.27 -2.71 3.53
CA PRO A 8 2.19 -4.08 4.00
C PRO A 8 3.18 -4.96 3.24
N VAL A 9 4.06 -5.64 3.97
CA VAL A 9 5.06 -6.56 3.42
C VAL A 9 5.05 -7.85 4.25
N LYS A 10 4.45 -8.92 3.72
CA LYS A 10 4.52 -10.23 4.35
C LYS A 10 5.94 -10.79 4.27
N LYS A 11 6.27 -11.70 5.20
CA LYS A 11 7.48 -12.49 5.12
C LYS A 11 7.64 -13.07 3.70
N PHE A 12 8.81 -12.85 3.09
CA PHE A 12 9.00 -13.19 1.67
C PHE A 12 8.83 -14.67 1.37
N SER A 13 9.14 -15.55 2.33
CA SER A 13 8.87 -16.99 2.22
C SER A 13 7.40 -17.33 1.98
N ASP A 14 6.48 -16.50 2.47
CA ASP A 14 5.03 -16.70 2.39
C ASP A 14 4.41 -15.99 1.18
N SER A 15 5.24 -15.22 0.46
CA SER A 15 4.81 -14.39 -0.65
C SER A 15 4.69 -15.15 -1.97
N LYS A 16 3.94 -14.58 -2.93
CA LYS A 16 3.82 -15.09 -4.31
C LYS A 16 3.38 -16.57 -4.39
N ALA A 17 2.46 -16.98 -3.50
CA ALA A 17 1.95 -18.36 -3.44
C ALA A 17 1.34 -18.84 -4.77
N ARG A 18 0.75 -17.93 -5.58
CA ARG A 18 0.20 -18.24 -6.91
C ARG A 18 1.25 -18.77 -7.88
N LEU A 19 2.54 -18.44 -7.67
CA LEU A 19 3.65 -18.88 -8.53
C LEU A 19 4.28 -20.21 -8.11
N LYS A 20 3.68 -20.94 -7.14
CA LYS A 20 4.21 -22.21 -6.64
C LYS A 20 4.40 -23.29 -7.71
N SER A 21 3.58 -23.25 -8.77
CA SER A 21 3.66 -24.20 -9.90
C SER A 21 4.78 -23.88 -10.90
N ILE A 22 5.35 -22.66 -10.85
CA ILE A 22 6.28 -22.15 -11.87
C ILE A 22 7.65 -21.88 -11.27
N LEU A 23 7.71 -21.36 -10.03
CA LEU A 23 8.94 -20.93 -9.37
C LEU A 23 9.24 -21.72 -8.13
N HIS A 24 10.53 -22.05 -7.93
CA HIS A 24 11.03 -22.67 -6.71
C HIS A 24 10.83 -21.71 -5.50
N PRO A 25 10.68 -22.20 -4.25
CA PRO A 25 10.49 -21.34 -3.08
C PRO A 25 11.50 -20.19 -2.95
N LYS A 26 12.79 -20.46 -3.14
CA LYS A 26 13.85 -19.41 -3.10
C LYS A 26 13.70 -18.36 -4.20
N GLU A 27 13.28 -18.76 -5.40
CA GLU A 27 13.07 -17.83 -6.51
C GLU A 27 11.88 -16.90 -6.24
N ARG A 28 10.80 -17.43 -5.65
CA ARG A 28 9.63 -16.64 -5.24
C ARG A 28 9.99 -15.62 -4.15
N GLU A 29 10.77 -16.04 -3.17
CA GLU A 29 11.27 -15.19 -2.10
C GLU A 29 12.15 -14.06 -2.65
N GLN A 30 13.09 -14.39 -3.53
CA GLN A 30 13.96 -13.41 -4.19
C GLN A 30 13.16 -12.41 -5.04
N LEU A 31 12.16 -12.90 -5.78
CA LEU A 31 11.28 -12.06 -6.59
C LEU A 31 10.49 -11.10 -5.69
N ALA A 32 9.85 -11.60 -4.64
CA ALA A 32 9.08 -10.78 -3.70
C ALA A 32 9.95 -9.72 -3.03
N SER A 33 11.14 -10.10 -2.57
CA SER A 33 12.12 -9.17 -1.98
C SER A 33 12.55 -8.08 -2.96
N LYS A 34 12.85 -8.46 -4.21
CA LYS A 34 13.27 -7.51 -5.25
C LYS A 34 12.15 -6.51 -5.58
N MET A 35 10.91 -6.98 -5.72
CA MET A 35 9.76 -6.13 -5.99
C MET A 35 9.51 -5.16 -4.84
N ALA A 36 9.45 -5.65 -3.60
CA ALA A 36 9.25 -4.82 -2.42
C ALA A 36 10.34 -3.74 -2.28
N LYS A 37 11.60 -4.11 -2.41
CA LYS A 37 12.73 -3.15 -2.35
C LYS A 37 12.63 -2.08 -3.44
N LYS A 38 12.24 -2.47 -4.67
CA LYS A 38 12.06 -1.52 -5.76
C LYS A 38 10.94 -0.52 -5.46
N SER A 39 9.79 -1.00 -5.01
CA SER A 39 8.65 -0.16 -4.65
C SER A 39 8.98 0.79 -3.50
N ILE A 40 9.64 0.31 -2.46
CA ILE A 40 10.04 1.12 -1.31
C ILE A 40 11.11 2.16 -1.70
N ASN A 41 12.07 1.82 -2.56
CA ASN A 41 13.03 2.80 -3.06
C ASN A 41 12.35 3.89 -3.89
N ALA A 42 11.36 3.56 -4.72
CA ALA A 42 10.59 4.56 -5.45
C ALA A 42 9.86 5.54 -4.50
N LEU A 43 9.31 5.04 -3.37
CA LEU A 43 8.72 5.88 -2.33
C LEU A 43 9.76 6.83 -1.72
N LYS A 44 10.92 6.33 -1.33
CA LYS A 44 12.02 7.14 -0.76
C LYS A 44 12.51 8.20 -1.74
N ASP A 45 12.78 7.80 -2.98
CA ASP A 45 13.30 8.68 -4.03
C ASP A 45 12.31 9.77 -4.44
N SER A 46 11.01 9.54 -4.23
CA SER A 46 9.97 10.52 -4.54
C SER A 46 10.02 11.76 -3.66
N ASN A 47 10.57 11.65 -2.44
CA ASN A 47 10.66 12.71 -1.42
C ASN A 47 9.33 13.38 -1.07
N ILE A 48 8.21 12.63 -1.15
CA ILE A 48 6.87 13.14 -0.84
C ILE A 48 6.33 12.65 0.50
N PHE A 49 6.98 11.67 1.11
CA PHE A 49 6.56 11.05 2.37
C PHE A 49 7.45 11.51 3.53
N ASP A 50 6.82 11.94 4.63
CA ASP A 50 7.51 12.31 5.87
C ASP A 50 7.92 11.08 6.67
N SER A 51 7.15 9.99 6.55
CA SER A 51 7.48 8.68 7.12
C SER A 51 7.05 7.54 6.20
N ILE A 52 7.80 6.44 6.24
CA ILE A 52 7.46 5.19 5.53
C ILE A 52 7.54 4.06 6.55
N THR A 53 6.39 3.46 6.86
CA THR A 53 6.26 2.36 7.82
C THR A 53 6.00 1.05 7.07
N LEU A 54 6.86 0.07 7.25
CA LEU A 54 6.64 -1.31 6.78
C LEU A 54 5.75 -2.01 7.81
N VAL A 55 4.60 -2.48 7.39
CA VAL A 55 3.69 -3.27 8.22
C VAL A 55 3.92 -4.75 7.90
N THR A 56 4.57 -5.48 8.81
CA THR A 56 5.13 -6.80 8.49
C THR A 56 5.00 -7.79 9.65
N ASN A 57 5.04 -9.07 9.33
CA ASN A 57 5.19 -10.17 10.28
C ASN A 57 6.62 -10.77 10.28
N ASP A 58 7.55 -10.13 9.60
CA ASP A 58 8.95 -10.56 9.54
C ASP A 58 9.82 -9.66 10.44
N PRO A 59 10.30 -10.17 11.60
CA PRO A 59 11.13 -9.38 12.52
C PRO A 59 12.51 -9.05 11.95
N ASP A 60 12.96 -9.77 10.92
CA ASP A 60 14.25 -9.57 10.29
C ASP A 60 14.18 -8.62 9.08
N LEU A 61 12.97 -8.19 8.69
CA LEU A 61 12.80 -7.26 7.58
C LEU A 61 13.26 -5.87 7.98
N HIS A 62 14.37 -5.46 7.42
CA HIS A 62 14.93 -4.13 7.63
C HIS A 62 15.26 -3.46 6.30
N ILE A 63 14.72 -2.27 6.06
CA ILE A 63 15.05 -1.46 4.89
C ILE A 63 15.43 -0.07 5.38
N GLU A 64 16.64 0.37 5.03
CA GLU A 64 17.16 1.66 5.45
C GLU A 64 16.22 2.82 5.06
N GLY A 65 15.97 3.73 6.00
CA GLY A 65 15.09 4.88 5.80
C GLY A 65 13.60 4.55 5.92
N THR A 66 13.26 3.41 6.52
CA THR A 66 11.88 3.05 6.88
C THR A 66 11.78 2.65 8.34
N GLU A 67 10.58 2.77 8.89
CA GLU A 67 10.19 2.21 10.19
C GLU A 67 9.55 0.85 9.97
N SER A 68 9.51 0.00 11.00
CA SER A 68 8.82 -1.30 10.93
C SER A 68 7.80 -1.41 12.05
N PHE A 69 6.58 -1.82 11.69
CA PHE A 69 5.53 -2.20 12.63
C PHE A 69 5.28 -3.71 12.51
N LEU A 70 5.59 -4.45 13.59
CA LEU A 70 5.45 -5.90 13.63
C LEU A 70 4.06 -6.28 14.10
N SER A 71 3.34 -7.08 13.30
CA SER A 71 2.06 -7.65 13.67
C SER A 71 1.80 -8.95 12.90
N ASP A 72 1.25 -9.95 13.60
CA ASP A 72 0.72 -11.19 13.03
C ASP A 72 -0.78 -11.12 12.74
N SER A 73 -1.40 -9.96 12.96
CA SER A 73 -2.82 -9.73 12.70
C SER A 73 -3.14 -9.86 11.20
N PRO A 74 -4.40 -10.15 10.82
CA PRO A 74 -4.85 -10.06 9.43
C PRO A 74 -4.59 -8.68 8.83
N LEU A 75 -4.40 -8.61 7.51
CA LEU A 75 -3.93 -7.42 6.77
C LEU A 75 -4.61 -6.10 7.18
N ASN A 76 -5.93 -6.04 7.16
CA ASN A 76 -6.64 -4.80 7.48
C ASN A 76 -6.42 -4.38 8.93
N LYS A 77 -6.48 -5.35 9.85
CA LYS A 77 -6.25 -5.10 11.27
C LYS A 77 -4.82 -4.64 11.57
N CYS A 78 -3.80 -5.26 10.97
CA CYS A 78 -2.42 -4.83 11.20
C CYS A 78 -2.13 -3.43 10.61
N LEU A 79 -2.79 -3.06 9.51
CA LEU A 79 -2.71 -1.71 8.97
C LEU A 79 -3.38 -0.70 9.91
N ASP A 80 -4.58 -1.00 10.42
CA ASP A 80 -5.27 -0.13 11.39
C ASP A 80 -4.44 0.04 12.67
N GLU A 81 -3.88 -1.05 13.20
CA GLU A 81 -2.99 -1.02 14.38
C GLU A 81 -1.74 -0.16 14.12
N ALA A 82 -1.11 -0.30 12.95
CA ALA A 82 0.07 0.49 12.57
C ALA A 82 -0.26 1.98 12.45
N ILE A 83 -1.38 2.31 11.81
CA ILE A 83 -1.86 3.70 11.67
C ILE A 83 -2.11 4.31 13.04
N GLN A 84 -2.83 3.62 13.92
CA GLN A 84 -3.13 4.10 15.27
C GLN A 84 -1.87 4.29 16.12
N PHE A 85 -0.92 3.35 16.02
CA PHE A 85 0.34 3.40 16.77
C PHE A 85 1.23 4.56 16.32
N SER A 86 1.37 4.75 15.03
CA SER A 86 2.28 5.75 14.44
C SER A 86 1.76 7.18 14.59
N LYS A 87 0.47 7.38 14.93
CA LYS A 87 -0.17 8.71 15.00
C LYS A 87 0.19 9.55 13.78
N PRO A 88 -0.24 9.12 12.58
CA PRO A 88 0.22 9.68 11.32
C PRO A 88 -0.08 11.17 11.21
N GLN A 89 0.64 11.83 10.33
CA GLN A 89 0.40 13.20 9.92
C GLN A 89 -1.00 13.34 9.26
N ASP A 90 -1.24 14.45 8.61
CA ASP A 90 -2.56 14.79 8.05
C ASP A 90 -3.06 13.77 7.02
N ILE A 91 -2.14 13.22 6.21
CA ILE A 91 -2.47 12.32 5.09
C ILE A 91 -1.90 10.92 5.33
N ILE A 92 -2.74 9.93 5.12
CA ILE A 92 -2.39 8.50 5.12
C ILE A 92 -2.28 8.04 3.67
N PHE A 93 -1.18 7.37 3.35
CA PHE A 93 -0.98 6.67 2.09
C PHE A 93 -0.74 5.18 2.36
N ILE A 94 -1.51 4.30 1.74
CA ILE A 94 -1.32 2.85 1.81
C ILE A 94 -1.05 2.34 0.41
N MET A 95 -0.02 1.52 0.23
CA MET A 95 0.33 0.96 -1.07
C MET A 95 0.88 -0.46 -0.93
N HIS A 96 0.45 -1.37 -1.80
CA HIS A 96 1.05 -2.70 -1.89
C HIS A 96 2.51 -2.62 -2.38
N ALA A 97 3.37 -3.50 -1.84
CA ALA A 97 4.81 -3.49 -2.11
C ALA A 97 5.21 -4.19 -3.42
N ASP A 98 4.27 -4.81 -4.13
CA ASP A 98 4.52 -5.66 -5.30
C ASP A 98 4.16 -5.03 -6.65
N LEU A 99 4.34 -3.73 -6.75
CA LEU A 99 4.15 -2.95 -7.98
C LEU A 99 5.47 -2.89 -8.78
N PRO A 100 5.66 -3.75 -9.80
CA PRO A 100 6.98 -3.98 -10.41
C PRO A 100 7.49 -2.82 -11.26
N THR A 101 6.59 -1.99 -11.78
CA THR A 101 6.93 -0.93 -12.74
C THR A 101 6.99 0.47 -12.12
N ILE A 102 6.58 0.61 -10.84
CA ILE A 102 6.53 1.90 -10.16
C ILE A 102 7.88 2.62 -10.09
N ASN A 103 7.84 3.94 -10.21
CA ASN A 103 8.98 4.83 -10.04
C ASN A 103 8.57 6.14 -9.33
N MET A 104 9.55 6.98 -8.97
CA MET A 104 9.30 8.23 -8.27
C MET A 104 8.39 9.21 -9.02
N LEU A 105 8.45 9.24 -10.35
CA LEU A 105 7.63 10.15 -11.17
C LEU A 105 6.15 9.75 -11.13
N ASP A 106 5.84 8.46 -11.04
CA ASP A 106 4.48 7.97 -10.91
C ASP A 106 3.88 8.39 -9.57
N LEU A 107 4.66 8.34 -8.49
CA LEU A 107 4.26 8.81 -7.17
C LEU A 107 4.07 10.34 -7.13
N GLN A 108 4.94 11.10 -7.79
CA GLN A 108 4.79 12.55 -7.92
C GLN A 108 3.52 12.92 -8.71
N LYS A 109 3.20 12.19 -9.79
CA LYS A 109 1.93 12.34 -10.52
C LYS A 109 0.74 12.00 -9.63
N PHE A 110 0.83 10.92 -8.86
CA PHE A 110 -0.22 10.54 -7.92
C PHE A 110 -0.46 11.67 -6.91
N LYS A 111 0.60 12.20 -6.28
CA LYS A 111 0.51 13.34 -5.37
C LYS A 111 -0.12 14.58 -6.04
N SER A 112 0.26 14.85 -7.29
CA SER A 112 -0.30 16.01 -8.03
C SER A 112 -1.79 15.85 -8.36
N SER A 113 -2.27 14.61 -8.44
CA SER A 113 -3.68 14.27 -8.67
C SER A 113 -4.48 14.14 -7.37
N PHE A 114 -3.81 14.21 -6.21
CA PHE A 114 -4.44 14.05 -4.92
C PHE A 114 -5.42 15.18 -4.63
N ASN A 115 -6.63 14.81 -4.26
CA ASN A 115 -7.65 15.71 -3.74
C ASN A 115 -7.86 15.41 -2.25
N ASN A 116 -7.66 16.40 -1.40
CA ASN A 116 -7.73 16.26 0.06
C ASN A 116 -9.16 16.05 0.59
N ASP A 117 -10.16 16.44 -0.18
CA ASP A 117 -11.57 16.38 0.22
C ASP A 117 -12.24 15.02 -0.07
N VAL A 118 -11.53 14.11 -0.73
CA VAL A 118 -12.05 12.81 -1.16
C VAL A 118 -11.02 11.70 -0.88
N ILE A 119 -11.49 10.45 -0.86
CA ILE A 119 -10.61 9.30 -0.82
C ILE A 119 -10.05 9.05 -2.22
N ASN A 120 -8.73 8.97 -2.32
CA ASN A 120 -8.04 8.71 -3.58
C ASN A 120 -7.67 7.23 -3.61
N ILE A 121 -8.21 6.49 -4.58
CA ILE A 121 -8.02 5.05 -4.71
C ILE A 121 -7.39 4.71 -6.05
N VAL A 122 -6.53 3.71 -6.08
CA VAL A 122 -6.04 3.08 -7.32
C VAL A 122 -6.42 1.61 -7.31
N SER A 123 -7.23 1.22 -8.28
CA SER A 123 -7.56 -0.19 -8.51
C SER A 123 -6.42 -0.91 -9.24
N ASP A 124 -6.43 -2.25 -9.24
CA ASP A 124 -5.67 -3.05 -10.21
C ASP A 124 -6.20 -2.84 -11.64
N THR A 125 -5.56 -3.47 -12.62
CA THR A 125 -5.97 -3.39 -14.03
C THR A 125 -7.34 -3.98 -14.32
N GLN A 126 -7.80 -4.91 -13.51
CA GLN A 126 -9.12 -5.57 -13.66
C GLN A 126 -10.24 -4.88 -12.87
N GLU A 127 -9.91 -3.83 -12.11
CA GLU A 127 -10.82 -3.14 -11.17
C GLU A 127 -11.44 -4.10 -10.13
N LYS A 128 -10.66 -5.10 -9.67
CA LYS A 128 -11.01 -6.06 -8.62
C LYS A 128 -10.26 -5.79 -7.33
N GLY A 129 -8.94 -5.65 -7.42
CA GLY A 129 -8.07 -5.33 -6.29
C GLY A 129 -7.86 -3.83 -6.12
N THR A 130 -7.27 -3.46 -4.99
CA THR A 130 -6.89 -2.09 -4.65
C THR A 130 -5.40 -2.05 -4.34
N ASN A 131 -4.64 -1.31 -5.14
CA ASN A 131 -3.20 -1.21 -5.02
C ASN A 131 -2.74 -0.05 -4.15
N CYS A 132 -3.48 1.07 -4.17
CA CYS A 132 -3.18 2.24 -3.35
C CYS A 132 -4.43 2.92 -2.82
N LEU A 133 -4.30 3.49 -1.62
CA LEU A 133 -5.24 4.45 -1.02
C LEU A 133 -4.48 5.67 -0.53
N MET A 134 -5.07 6.87 -0.67
CA MET A 134 -4.57 8.09 -0.06
C MET A 134 -5.73 8.96 0.39
N PHE A 135 -5.75 9.32 1.67
CA PHE A 135 -6.89 10.00 2.28
C PHE A 135 -6.45 10.83 3.50
N HIS A 136 -7.28 11.77 3.91
CA HIS A 136 -7.04 12.54 5.13
C HIS A 136 -7.29 11.69 6.38
N SER A 137 -6.40 11.78 7.37
CA SER A 137 -6.42 10.95 8.60
C SER A 137 -7.69 11.11 9.44
N SER A 138 -8.45 12.19 9.25
CA SER A 138 -9.75 12.39 9.90
C SER A 138 -10.90 11.58 9.29
N MET A 139 -10.70 10.97 8.13
CA MET A 139 -11.70 10.11 7.50
C MET A 139 -11.70 8.74 8.17
N GLY A 140 -12.81 8.39 8.82
CA GLY A 140 -12.97 7.13 9.54
C GLY A 140 -13.79 6.14 8.71
N PHE A 141 -13.14 5.12 8.15
CA PHE A 141 -13.79 4.02 7.44
C PHE A 141 -12.97 2.73 7.66
N ASP A 142 -13.61 1.58 7.47
CA ASP A 142 -12.95 0.30 7.61
C ASP A 142 -12.07 -0.03 6.40
N LEU A 143 -10.86 -0.50 6.63
CA LEU A 143 -10.02 -1.02 5.56
C LEU A 143 -10.58 -2.35 5.01
N LYS A 144 -10.60 -2.50 3.69
CA LYS A 144 -11.22 -3.62 2.96
C LYS A 144 -10.25 -4.29 1.98
N PHE A 145 -8.93 -4.27 2.25
CA PHE A 145 -7.96 -4.99 1.41
C PHE A 145 -8.22 -6.49 1.41
N GLY A 146 -8.03 -7.13 0.26
CA GLY A 146 -8.25 -8.56 0.04
C GLY A 146 -8.90 -8.85 -1.31
N ILE A 147 -9.58 -9.99 -1.42
CA ILE A 147 -10.29 -10.39 -2.65
C ILE A 147 -11.42 -9.39 -2.91
N ASP A 148 -11.56 -8.96 -4.17
CA ASP A 148 -12.56 -7.99 -4.63
C ASP A 148 -12.55 -6.67 -3.84
N SER A 149 -11.39 -6.29 -3.30
CA SER A 149 -11.22 -5.14 -2.41
C SER A 149 -11.68 -3.82 -3.03
N TYR A 150 -11.56 -3.64 -4.35
CA TYR A 150 -11.97 -2.41 -5.00
C TYR A 150 -13.48 -2.17 -4.80
N GLN A 151 -14.33 -3.14 -5.10
CA GLN A 151 -15.77 -3.01 -4.90
C GLN A 151 -16.14 -2.88 -3.41
N LEU A 152 -15.47 -3.64 -2.54
CA LEU A 152 -15.69 -3.55 -1.08
C LEU A 152 -15.37 -2.15 -0.54
N PHE A 153 -14.33 -1.48 -1.04
CA PHE A 153 -14.03 -0.09 -0.69
C PHE A 153 -15.10 0.87 -1.21
N LEU A 154 -15.58 0.70 -2.46
CA LEU A 154 -16.64 1.56 -3.00
C LEU A 154 -17.94 1.46 -2.19
N ASP A 155 -18.29 0.24 -1.76
CA ASP A 155 -19.46 0.00 -0.91
C ASP A 155 -19.28 0.65 0.47
N GLU A 156 -18.08 0.53 1.07
CA GLU A 156 -17.72 1.16 2.33
C GLU A 156 -17.80 2.69 2.25
N PHE A 157 -17.23 3.29 1.18
CA PHE A 157 -17.28 4.74 0.99
C PHE A 157 -18.70 5.24 0.81
N SER A 158 -19.52 4.52 0.03
CA SER A 158 -20.92 4.86 -0.19
C SER A 158 -21.73 4.78 1.11
N SER A 159 -21.49 3.75 1.92
CA SER A 159 -22.21 3.55 3.20
C SER A 159 -21.89 4.65 4.22
N ASN A 160 -20.70 5.25 4.16
CA ASN A 160 -20.27 6.33 5.04
C ASN A 160 -20.38 7.73 4.39
N ASN A 161 -20.99 7.83 3.21
CA ASN A 161 -21.11 9.08 2.44
C ASN A 161 -19.79 9.76 2.11
N TYR A 162 -18.72 9.01 1.93
CA TYR A 162 -17.44 9.54 1.45
C TYR A 162 -17.40 9.63 -0.07
N ALA A 163 -16.99 10.78 -0.59
CA ALA A 163 -16.64 10.92 -1.99
C ALA A 163 -15.26 10.28 -2.24
N TYR A 164 -15.07 9.75 -3.43
CA TYR A 164 -13.79 9.16 -3.86
C TYR A 164 -13.47 9.51 -5.30
N GLN A 165 -12.18 9.41 -5.66
CA GLN A 165 -11.71 9.42 -7.04
C GLN A 165 -10.80 8.23 -7.33
N ASN A 166 -10.97 7.60 -8.49
CA ASN A 166 -10.08 6.55 -8.97
C ASN A 166 -8.97 7.19 -9.82
N ILE A 167 -7.73 7.17 -9.30
CA ILE A 167 -6.57 7.73 -9.99
C ILE A 167 -5.98 6.67 -10.92
N LYS A 168 -5.87 7.01 -12.22
CA LYS A 168 -5.41 6.11 -13.27
C LYS A 168 -3.95 6.38 -13.64
N ILE A 169 -3.03 5.72 -12.94
CA ILE A 169 -1.60 5.71 -13.27
C ILE A 169 -1.21 4.25 -13.56
N ALA A 170 -0.78 3.95 -14.79
CA ALA A 170 -0.54 2.59 -15.25
C ALA A 170 0.39 1.79 -14.31
N ALA A 171 1.51 2.37 -13.91
CA ALA A 171 2.48 1.72 -13.02
C ALA A 171 1.95 1.40 -11.62
N LEU A 172 0.90 2.09 -11.15
CA LEU A 172 0.24 1.81 -9.88
C LEU A 172 -0.89 0.78 -10.00
N LYS A 173 -1.32 0.46 -11.23
CA LYS A 173 -2.38 -0.53 -11.52
C LYS A 173 -1.83 -1.91 -11.83
N ASP A 174 -0.53 -2.03 -12.09
CA ASP A 174 0.12 -3.23 -12.60
C ASP A 174 0.73 -4.01 -11.42
N ASP A 175 0.07 -5.08 -11.02
CA ASP A 175 0.47 -5.99 -9.94
C ASP A 175 0.73 -7.44 -10.41
#